data_03fc294fdfc986eb042a2c6dcf8fa5c4
#
_entry.id   03fc294fdfc986eb042a2c6dcf8fa5c4
#
_cell.length_a   1.000
_cell.length_b   1.000
_cell.length_c   1.000
_cell.angle_alpha   90.00
_cell.angle_beta   90.00
_cell.angle_gamma   90.00
#
_symmetry.space_group_name_H-M   'P 1'
#
loop_
_entity.id
_entity.type
_entity.pdbx_description
1 polymer ?
#
loop_
_entity_poly.entity_id
_entity_poly.type
_entity_poly.pdbx_seq_one_letter_code
_entity_poly.pdbx_strand_id
1 'polypeptide(L)'
;MAKVYGQLAVLGLMVASLSACQSIDTVRVKHVKETQSTESNALIFCAGTEQCEFERLDQIHIVDAQSHRVSREAIQQGIVRLKEKSLNDANPLFLSVPKGPHELVIRFYPISTDRAETLHVFHNFISQKHYTFKMYRDRTHHKGNLLNASAPDPLCVELQQEQKTIRRFCKPYNVLNGLGEFVE
;
A
#
# COMPACT_ATOMS: atom_id res chain seq x y z
N MET A 1 2.23 7.89 -51.19
CA MET A 1 2.81 8.51 -50.00
C MET A 1 1.77 8.97 -48.96
N ALA A 2 0.54 9.35 -49.33
CA ALA A 2 -0.49 9.79 -48.37
C ALA A 2 -1.03 8.72 -47.40
N LYS A 3 -1.02 7.42 -47.73
CA LYS A 3 -1.52 6.32 -46.88
C LYS A 3 -0.65 6.04 -45.65
N VAL A 4 0.65 6.29 -45.70
CA VAL A 4 1.58 6.01 -44.60
C VAL A 4 1.44 7.03 -43.48
N TYR A 5 1.16 8.28 -43.79
CA TYR A 5 0.96 9.35 -42.80
C TYR A 5 -0.33 9.16 -41.97
N GLY A 6 -1.37 8.60 -42.60
CA GLY A 6 -2.63 8.29 -41.88
C GLY A 6 -2.47 7.20 -40.82
N GLN A 7 -1.68 6.15 -41.08
CA GLN A 7 -1.43 5.07 -40.12
C GLN A 7 -0.57 5.51 -38.93
N LEU A 8 0.42 6.36 -39.17
CA LEU A 8 1.27 6.93 -38.10
C LEU A 8 0.48 7.87 -37.18
N ALA A 9 -0.45 8.66 -37.74
CA ALA A 9 -1.30 9.56 -36.95
C ALA A 9 -2.28 8.79 -36.06
N VAL A 10 -2.85 7.67 -36.55
CA VAL A 10 -3.75 6.81 -35.78
C VAL A 10 -3.01 6.08 -34.65
N LEU A 11 -1.78 5.58 -34.91
CA LEU A 11 -0.95 4.96 -33.87
C LEU A 11 -0.56 5.96 -32.78
N GLY A 12 -0.23 7.19 -33.14
CA GLY A 12 0.09 8.26 -32.19
C GLY A 12 -1.09 8.62 -31.27
N LEU A 13 -2.31 8.63 -31.80
CA LEU A 13 -3.52 8.90 -31.01
C LEU A 13 -3.85 7.75 -30.03
N MET A 14 -3.62 6.49 -30.40
CA MET A 14 -3.86 5.34 -29.51
C MET A 14 -2.89 5.30 -28.34
N VAL A 15 -1.63 5.66 -28.52
CA VAL A 15 -0.63 5.70 -27.44
C VAL A 15 -0.92 6.82 -26.44
N ALA A 16 -1.42 7.97 -26.92
CA ALA A 16 -1.79 9.10 -26.04
C ALA A 16 -3.00 8.83 -25.15
N SER A 17 -3.92 7.93 -25.55
CA SER A 17 -5.12 7.61 -24.76
C SER A 17 -4.84 6.66 -23.60
N LEU A 18 -3.76 5.89 -23.59
CA LEU A 18 -3.41 4.97 -22.50
C LEU A 18 -2.81 5.70 -21.28
N SER A 19 -2.14 6.82 -21.47
CA SER A 19 -1.56 7.61 -20.37
C SER A 19 -2.56 8.54 -19.67
N ALA A 20 -3.74 8.77 -20.24
CA ALA A 20 -4.74 9.68 -19.68
C ALA A 20 -5.48 9.09 -18.48
N CYS A 21 -5.55 7.76 -18.34
CA CYS A 21 -6.33 7.12 -17.27
C CYS A 21 -5.66 7.22 -15.88
N GLN A 22 -4.33 7.18 -15.79
CA GLN A 22 -3.61 7.32 -14.52
C GLN A 22 -3.66 8.76 -13.97
N SER A 23 -3.72 9.76 -14.85
CA SER A 23 -3.78 11.17 -14.45
C SER A 23 -5.10 11.57 -13.78
N ILE A 24 -6.22 10.92 -14.12
CA ILE A 24 -7.55 11.26 -13.60
C ILE A 24 -7.70 10.88 -12.13
N ASP A 25 -7.24 9.71 -11.72
CA ASP A 25 -7.33 9.27 -10.33
C ASP A 25 -6.43 10.11 -9.42
N THR A 26 -5.27 10.51 -9.92
CA THR A 26 -4.36 11.46 -9.26
C THR A 26 -5.02 12.80 -8.98
N VAL A 27 -5.65 13.38 -9.99
CA VAL A 27 -6.32 14.67 -9.85
C VAL A 27 -7.46 14.58 -8.84
N ARG A 28 -8.23 13.48 -8.85
CA ARG A 28 -9.32 13.27 -7.90
C ARG A 28 -8.83 13.15 -6.46
N VAL A 29 -7.77 12.38 -6.22
CA VAL A 29 -7.20 12.23 -4.88
C VAL A 29 -6.58 13.53 -4.37
N LYS A 30 -5.94 14.32 -5.23
CA LYS A 30 -5.41 15.66 -4.88
C LYS A 30 -6.50 16.65 -4.43
N HIS A 31 -7.71 16.50 -4.92
CA HIS A 31 -8.82 17.39 -4.57
C HIS A 31 -9.58 16.98 -3.29
N VAL A 32 -9.22 15.85 -2.69
CA VAL A 32 -9.80 15.43 -1.40
C VAL A 32 -9.27 16.33 -0.30
N LYS A 33 -10.12 17.27 0.15
CA LYS A 33 -9.77 18.19 1.23
C LYS A 33 -10.14 17.62 2.58
N GLU A 34 -9.40 18.04 3.58
CA GLU A 34 -9.78 17.81 4.97
C GLU A 34 -11.08 18.54 5.30
N THR A 35 -11.96 17.85 5.99
CA THR A 35 -13.23 18.40 6.46
C THR A 35 -13.25 18.36 7.98
N GLN A 36 -14.15 19.11 8.62
CA GLN A 36 -14.31 19.09 10.08
C GLN A 36 -14.50 17.66 10.64
N SER A 37 -15.17 16.79 9.87
CA SER A 37 -15.38 15.39 10.26
C SER A 37 -14.14 14.51 10.11
N THR A 38 -13.19 14.85 9.24
CA THR A 38 -11.95 14.07 9.01
C THR A 38 -10.74 14.63 9.75
N GLU A 39 -10.82 15.82 10.29
CA GLU A 39 -9.72 16.49 11.02
C GLU A 39 -9.31 15.74 12.29
N SER A 40 -10.24 15.00 12.87
CA SER A 40 -9.98 14.14 14.03
C SER A 40 -9.58 12.71 13.69
N ASN A 41 -9.45 12.34 12.42
CA ASN A 41 -9.12 10.99 12.00
C ASN A 41 -7.68 10.59 12.37
N ALA A 42 -7.45 9.28 12.47
CA ALA A 42 -6.12 8.71 12.47
C ALA A 42 -5.54 8.75 11.04
N LEU A 43 -4.24 9.00 10.90
CA LEU A 43 -3.55 8.97 9.62
C LEU A 43 -2.70 7.70 9.54
N ILE A 44 -2.90 6.91 8.49
CA ILE A 44 -2.25 5.60 8.34
C ILE A 44 -1.38 5.60 7.10
N PHE A 45 -0.11 5.30 7.29
CA PHE A 45 0.93 5.25 6.27
C PHE A 45 1.44 3.83 6.11
N CYS A 46 2.00 3.51 4.94
CA CYS A 46 2.81 2.30 4.76
C CYS A 46 4.20 2.65 4.22
N ALA A 47 5.19 1.81 4.56
CA ALA A 47 6.59 2.04 4.26
C ALA A 47 7.41 0.73 4.28
N GLY A 48 8.70 0.82 3.94
CA GLY A 48 9.68 -0.27 4.06
C GLY A 48 9.84 -1.11 2.80
N THR A 49 8.99 -0.93 1.79
CA THR A 49 9.13 -1.47 0.44
C THR A 49 9.07 -0.33 -0.57
N GLU A 50 9.55 -0.57 -1.80
CA GLU A 50 9.43 0.43 -2.88
C GLU A 50 7.98 0.76 -3.18
N GLN A 51 7.10 -0.24 -3.03
CA GLN A 51 5.66 -0.07 -3.24
C GLN A 51 4.89 -0.79 -2.14
N CYS A 52 3.91 -0.10 -1.55
CA CYS A 52 2.86 -0.69 -0.73
C CYS A 52 1.52 -0.03 -1.03
N GLU A 53 0.46 -0.80 -0.90
CA GLU A 53 -0.91 -0.40 -1.24
C GLU A 53 -1.88 -0.80 -0.15
N PHE A 54 -2.80 0.08 0.16
CA PHE A 54 -3.95 -0.25 0.99
C PHE A 54 -5.02 -0.89 0.10
N GLU A 55 -5.28 -2.17 0.30
CA GLU A 55 -6.27 -2.90 -0.50
C GLU A 55 -7.69 -2.62 -0.02
N ARG A 56 -7.91 -2.72 1.30
CA ARG A 56 -9.24 -2.63 1.88
C ARG A 56 -9.20 -2.04 3.30
N LEU A 57 -10.21 -1.26 3.62
CA LEU A 57 -10.55 -0.81 4.97
C LEU A 57 -11.98 -1.24 5.25
N ASP A 58 -12.19 -2.13 6.23
CA ASP A 58 -13.48 -2.76 6.52
C ASP A 58 -14.11 -3.37 5.26
N GLN A 59 -15.24 -2.86 4.82
CA GLN A 59 -15.92 -3.29 3.59
C GLN A 59 -15.55 -2.45 2.35
N ILE A 60 -14.72 -1.41 2.51
CA ILE A 60 -14.42 -0.45 1.45
C ILE A 60 -13.12 -0.84 0.76
N HIS A 61 -13.20 -1.15 -0.53
CA HIS A 61 -12.03 -1.32 -1.37
C HIS A 61 -11.32 0.01 -1.59
N ILE A 62 -10.01 0.05 -1.37
CA ILE A 62 -9.18 1.25 -1.52
C ILE A 62 -8.42 1.23 -2.85
N VAL A 63 -7.58 0.21 -3.05
CA VAL A 63 -6.82 0.01 -4.28
C VAL A 63 -7.12 -1.37 -4.84
N ASP A 64 -7.57 -1.42 -6.07
CA ASP A 64 -7.86 -2.67 -6.76
C ASP A 64 -6.58 -3.47 -7.02
N ALA A 65 -6.62 -4.78 -6.76
CA ALA A 65 -5.45 -5.66 -6.82
C ALA A 65 -4.88 -5.86 -8.23
N GLN A 66 -5.72 -5.78 -9.25
CA GLN A 66 -5.34 -6.08 -10.64
C GLN A 66 -4.95 -4.82 -11.41
N SER A 67 -5.74 -3.75 -11.25
CA SER A 67 -5.56 -2.52 -12.00
C SER A 67 -4.71 -1.48 -11.26
N HIS A 68 -4.41 -1.70 -9.97
CA HIS A 68 -3.72 -0.75 -9.08
C HIS A 68 -4.38 0.64 -9.01
N ARG A 69 -5.69 0.70 -9.30
CA ARG A 69 -6.44 1.94 -9.33
C ARG A 69 -7.13 2.20 -8.01
N VAL A 70 -7.14 3.47 -7.62
CA VAL A 70 -7.85 3.91 -6.43
C VAL A 70 -9.36 3.87 -6.65
N SER A 71 -10.09 3.30 -5.71
CA SER A 71 -11.55 3.21 -5.73
C SER A 71 -12.19 4.60 -5.67
N ARG A 72 -13.21 4.80 -6.49
CA ARG A 72 -14.00 6.04 -6.45
C ARG A 72 -14.69 6.24 -5.11
N GLU A 73 -15.17 5.17 -4.52
CA GLU A 73 -15.82 5.19 -3.21
C GLU A 73 -14.87 5.68 -2.11
N ALA A 74 -13.65 5.13 -2.04
CA ALA A 74 -12.64 5.56 -1.08
C ALA A 74 -12.25 7.04 -1.25
N ILE A 75 -12.21 7.54 -2.50
CA ILE A 75 -11.97 8.96 -2.80
C ILE A 75 -13.14 9.82 -2.32
N GLN A 76 -14.38 9.44 -2.64
CA GLN A 76 -15.58 10.20 -2.28
C GLN A 76 -15.80 10.28 -0.77
N GLN A 77 -15.51 9.20 -0.06
CA GLN A 77 -15.59 9.16 1.41
C GLN A 77 -14.40 9.87 2.09
N GLY A 78 -13.41 10.35 1.32
CA GLY A 78 -12.25 11.05 1.86
C GLY A 78 -11.30 10.17 2.66
N ILE A 79 -11.41 8.83 2.51
CA ILE A 79 -10.57 7.86 3.22
C ILE A 79 -9.15 7.89 2.67
N VAL A 80 -8.98 7.91 1.35
CA VAL A 80 -7.68 7.91 0.70
C VAL A 80 -7.20 9.33 0.43
N ARG A 81 -5.95 9.59 0.77
CA ARG A 81 -5.29 10.88 0.66
C ARG A 81 -3.93 10.71 -0.04
N LEU A 82 -3.45 11.81 -0.61
CA LEU A 82 -2.15 11.87 -1.26
C LEU A 82 -1.18 12.70 -0.42
N LYS A 83 0.03 12.20 -0.21
CA LYS A 83 1.13 12.99 0.33
C LYS A 83 1.46 14.13 -0.63
N GLU A 84 1.74 15.33 -0.11
CA GLU A 84 1.81 16.58 -0.89
C GLU A 84 2.83 16.59 -2.04
N LYS A 85 3.78 15.69 -2.10
CA LYS A 85 4.96 15.90 -2.94
C LYS A 85 4.89 15.29 -4.33
N SER A 86 4.40 14.12 -4.55
CA SER A 86 4.31 13.54 -5.91
C SER A 86 3.72 12.13 -5.87
N LEU A 87 3.05 11.72 -6.96
CA LEU A 87 2.74 10.30 -7.20
C LEU A 87 3.97 9.47 -7.57
N ASN A 88 5.08 10.12 -7.88
CA ASN A 88 6.34 9.45 -8.17
C ASN A 88 7.12 9.08 -6.89
N ASP A 89 6.67 9.54 -5.72
CA ASP A 89 7.25 9.14 -4.45
C ASP A 89 6.84 7.71 -4.12
N ALA A 90 7.75 6.96 -3.52
CA ALA A 90 7.41 5.66 -2.98
C ALA A 90 6.25 5.80 -1.98
N ASN A 91 5.18 5.01 -2.19
CA ASN A 91 4.02 4.96 -1.32
C ASN A 91 3.33 6.33 -1.12
N PRO A 92 2.84 6.95 -2.19
CA PRO A 92 2.31 8.31 -2.13
C PRO A 92 0.97 8.43 -1.41
N LEU A 93 0.26 7.31 -1.20
CA LEU A 93 -1.06 7.28 -0.59
C LEU A 93 -0.97 7.07 0.92
N PHE A 94 -1.88 7.70 1.65
CA PHE A 94 -2.16 7.41 3.05
C PHE A 94 -3.66 7.39 3.29
N LEU A 95 -4.09 6.80 4.41
CA LEU A 95 -5.49 6.76 4.79
C LEU A 95 -5.79 7.73 5.92
N SER A 96 -6.98 8.34 5.84
CA SER A 96 -7.62 9.11 6.90
C SER A 96 -8.78 8.27 7.44
N VAL A 97 -8.63 7.69 8.63
CA VAL A 97 -9.53 6.67 9.19
C VAL A 97 -10.16 7.18 10.47
N PRO A 98 -11.48 7.07 10.65
CA PRO A 98 -12.14 7.43 11.91
C PRO A 98 -11.53 6.67 13.09
N LYS A 99 -11.65 7.22 14.30
CA LYS A 99 -11.26 6.49 15.51
C LYS A 99 -12.14 5.25 15.70
N GLY A 100 -11.55 4.16 16.19
CA GLY A 100 -12.28 2.93 16.48
C GLY A 100 -11.60 1.67 15.95
N PRO A 101 -12.25 0.51 16.14
CA PRO A 101 -11.76 -0.74 15.61
C PRO A 101 -12.03 -0.84 14.11
N HIS A 102 -10.99 -1.13 13.34
CA HIS A 102 -11.07 -1.31 11.90
C HIS A 102 -10.26 -2.52 11.46
N GLU A 103 -10.71 -3.19 10.41
CA GLU A 103 -9.96 -4.17 9.66
C GLU A 103 -9.25 -3.47 8.50
N LEU A 104 -7.94 -3.67 8.38
CA LEU A 104 -7.13 -3.12 7.32
C LEU A 104 -6.38 -4.23 6.59
N VAL A 105 -6.44 -4.22 5.27
CA VAL A 105 -5.68 -5.11 4.39
C VAL A 105 -4.67 -4.29 3.62
N ILE A 106 -3.38 -4.66 3.76
CA ILE A 106 -2.26 -3.96 3.12
C ILE A 106 -1.47 -4.94 2.29
N ARG A 107 -1.13 -4.56 1.06
CA ARG A 107 -0.20 -5.29 0.19
C ARG A 107 1.14 -4.59 0.18
N PHE A 108 2.19 -5.34 0.43
CA PHE A 108 3.58 -4.91 0.33
C PHE A 108 4.25 -5.65 -0.82
N TYR A 109 5.12 -5.00 -1.55
CA TYR A 109 5.85 -5.56 -2.69
C TYR A 109 7.36 -5.55 -2.39
N PRO A 110 7.85 -6.55 -1.62
CA PRO A 110 9.26 -6.55 -1.16
C PRO A 110 10.28 -6.97 -2.21
N ILE A 111 9.84 -7.60 -3.31
CA ILE A 111 10.75 -8.14 -4.34
C ILE A 111 10.41 -7.60 -5.73
N SER A 112 9.13 -7.65 -6.11
CA SER A 112 8.64 -7.21 -7.41
C SER A 112 7.19 -6.77 -7.32
N THR A 113 6.74 -5.98 -8.29
CA THR A 113 5.36 -5.49 -8.38
C THR A 113 4.34 -6.59 -8.64
N ASP A 114 4.78 -7.79 -9.04
CA ASP A 114 3.90 -8.92 -9.36
C ASP A 114 3.62 -9.83 -8.16
N ARG A 115 4.37 -9.65 -7.06
CA ARG A 115 4.27 -10.50 -5.86
C ARG A 115 4.06 -9.66 -4.61
N ALA A 116 2.80 -9.57 -4.21
CA ALA A 116 2.42 -8.92 -2.97
C ALA A 116 2.50 -9.88 -1.78
N GLU A 117 2.98 -9.36 -0.68
CA GLU A 117 2.82 -9.93 0.66
C GLU A 117 1.68 -9.20 1.34
N THR A 118 0.60 -9.91 1.69
CA THR A 118 -0.62 -9.31 2.22
C THR A 118 -0.68 -9.45 3.73
N LEU A 119 -0.86 -8.34 4.42
CA LEU A 119 -1.12 -8.28 5.86
C LEU A 119 -2.58 -7.94 6.11
N HIS A 120 -3.26 -8.79 6.88
CA HIS A 120 -4.59 -8.52 7.45
C HIS A 120 -4.42 -8.14 8.92
N VAL A 121 -4.96 -6.99 9.32
CA VAL A 121 -4.83 -6.52 10.69
C VAL A 121 -6.13 -5.90 11.19
N PHE A 122 -6.50 -6.27 12.43
CA PHE A 122 -7.51 -5.57 13.20
C PHE A 122 -6.82 -4.69 14.23
N HIS A 123 -7.15 -3.40 14.23
CA HIS A 123 -6.58 -2.45 15.17
C HIS A 123 -7.60 -1.37 15.56
N ASN A 124 -7.49 -0.92 16.83
CA ASN A 124 -8.29 0.18 17.34
C ASN A 124 -7.51 1.50 17.18
N PHE A 125 -7.81 2.24 16.13
CA PHE A 125 -7.12 3.49 15.81
C PHE A 125 -7.60 4.63 16.72
N ILE A 126 -6.65 5.43 17.20
CA ILE A 126 -6.90 6.58 18.09
C ILE A 126 -6.93 7.85 17.25
N SER A 127 -7.87 8.73 17.57
CA SER A 127 -8.03 10.04 16.94
C SER A 127 -6.72 10.84 16.92
N GLN A 128 -6.45 11.53 15.81
CA GLN A 128 -5.31 12.43 15.62
C GLN A 128 -3.94 11.77 15.81
N LYS A 129 -3.85 10.44 15.68
CA LYS A 129 -2.58 9.72 15.75
C LYS A 129 -2.09 9.30 14.38
N HIS A 130 -0.76 9.28 14.22
CA HIS A 130 -0.09 8.79 13.05
C HIS A 130 0.35 7.35 13.24
N TYR A 131 -0.07 6.50 12.32
CA TYR A 131 0.28 5.08 12.29
C TYR A 131 1.09 4.80 11.03
N THR A 132 2.13 3.96 11.15
CA THR A 132 2.91 3.50 10.01
C THR A 132 3.06 1.99 10.06
N PHE A 133 2.61 1.31 9.03
CA PHE A 133 2.93 -0.09 8.80
C PHE A 133 4.23 -0.15 8.01
N LYS A 134 5.31 -0.64 8.64
CA LYS A 134 6.66 -0.68 8.05
C LYS A 134 7.12 -2.11 7.87
N MET A 135 7.28 -2.54 6.62
CA MET A 135 7.85 -3.86 6.32
C MET A 135 9.38 -3.81 6.35
N TYR A 136 9.99 -4.90 6.84
CA TYR A 136 11.44 -5.11 6.83
C TYR A 136 11.77 -6.60 6.88
N ARG A 137 13.05 -6.95 6.60
CA ARG A 137 13.57 -8.29 6.82
C ARG A 137 14.25 -8.34 8.19
N ASP A 138 13.84 -9.31 9.02
CA ASP A 138 14.42 -9.49 10.35
C ASP A 138 15.71 -10.33 10.25
N ARG A 139 16.85 -9.67 10.29
CA ARG A 139 18.18 -10.26 10.21
C ARG A 139 18.72 -10.76 11.55
N THR A 140 17.96 -10.64 12.63
CA THR A 140 18.44 -10.98 13.98
C THR A 140 18.42 -12.48 14.27
N HIS A 141 17.70 -13.28 13.48
CA HIS A 141 17.49 -14.71 13.73
C HIS A 141 18.53 -15.66 13.12
N HIS A 142 19.59 -15.16 12.46
CA HIS A 142 20.69 -16.03 11.97
C HIS A 142 21.61 -16.51 13.10
N LYS A 143 21.07 -17.17 14.12
CA LYS A 143 21.88 -17.88 15.11
C LYS A 143 22.12 -19.34 14.68
N GLY A 144 23.19 -19.53 13.92
CA GLY A 144 24.10 -20.66 14.09
C GLY A 144 23.59 -22.09 13.89
N ASN A 145 22.59 -22.35 13.03
CA ASN A 145 22.31 -23.73 12.62
C ASN A 145 22.56 -23.87 11.12
N LEU A 146 23.44 -24.78 10.73
CA LEU A 146 23.83 -25.00 9.32
C LEU A 146 22.62 -25.27 8.40
N LEU A 147 21.54 -25.83 8.95
CA LEU A 147 20.30 -26.08 8.22
C LEU A 147 19.48 -24.78 7.97
N ASN A 148 19.68 -23.75 8.76
CA ASN A 148 19.01 -22.46 8.63
C ASN A 148 19.82 -21.42 7.83
N ALA A 149 21.07 -21.75 7.48
CA ALA A 149 21.93 -20.82 6.74
C ALA A 149 21.41 -20.49 5.32
N SER A 150 20.53 -21.34 4.78
CA SER A 150 19.94 -21.17 3.44
C SER A 150 18.51 -20.59 3.47
N ALA A 151 17.91 -20.44 4.65
CA ALA A 151 16.56 -19.86 4.75
C ALA A 151 16.63 -18.33 4.63
N PRO A 152 15.79 -17.71 3.80
CA PRO A 152 15.74 -16.26 3.75
C PRO A 152 15.26 -15.67 5.08
N ASP A 153 15.77 -14.47 5.41
CA ASP A 153 15.33 -13.72 6.59
C ASP A 153 13.81 -13.56 6.60
N PRO A 154 13.14 -13.77 7.73
CA PRO A 154 11.70 -13.61 7.82
C PRO A 154 11.29 -12.18 7.48
N LEU A 155 10.17 -12.05 6.77
CA LEU A 155 9.54 -10.76 6.53
C LEU A 155 8.73 -10.38 7.75
N CYS A 156 8.93 -9.17 8.25
CA CYS A 156 8.17 -8.62 9.37
C CYS A 156 7.54 -7.28 8.99
N VAL A 157 6.39 -6.98 9.57
CA VAL A 157 5.74 -5.67 9.52
C VAL A 157 5.57 -5.16 10.95
N GLU A 158 6.08 -3.96 11.21
CA GLU A 158 5.83 -3.24 12.44
C GLU A 158 4.67 -2.27 12.25
N LEU A 159 3.71 -2.29 13.18
CA LEU A 159 2.78 -1.20 13.36
C LEU A 159 3.38 -0.22 14.36
N GLN A 160 3.67 0.96 13.87
CA GLN A 160 4.20 2.07 14.67
C GLN A 160 3.11 3.12 14.90
N GLN A 161 3.00 3.63 16.12
CA GLN A 161 2.21 4.80 16.48
C GLN A 161 3.17 5.91 16.90
N GLU A 162 3.11 7.07 16.25
CA GLU A 162 4.04 8.19 16.50
C GLU A 162 5.51 7.71 16.51
N GLN A 163 5.89 6.89 15.51
CA GLN A 163 7.23 6.29 15.35
C GLN A 163 7.62 5.24 16.41
N LYS A 164 6.77 4.96 17.40
CA LYS A 164 6.99 3.90 18.39
C LYS A 164 6.31 2.62 17.94
N THR A 165 7.04 1.52 17.85
CA THR A 165 6.48 0.18 17.54
C THR A 165 5.55 -0.25 18.66
N ILE A 166 4.29 -0.55 18.31
CA ILE A 166 3.24 -1.01 19.22
C ILE A 166 2.83 -2.46 18.95
N ARG A 167 2.99 -2.94 17.70
CA ARG A 167 2.73 -4.35 17.35
C ARG A 167 3.74 -4.77 16.26
N ARG A 168 4.01 -6.09 16.21
CA ARG A 168 4.89 -6.69 15.20
C ARG A 168 4.24 -7.94 14.66
N PHE A 169 4.25 -8.09 13.35
CA PHE A 169 3.73 -9.24 12.61
C PHE A 169 4.88 -9.82 11.79
N CYS A 170 5.21 -11.09 11.98
CA CYS A 170 6.27 -11.73 11.21
C CYS A 170 5.74 -12.94 10.45
N LYS A 171 6.26 -13.12 9.24
CA LYS A 171 6.00 -14.27 8.39
C LYS A 171 7.22 -15.17 8.41
N PRO A 172 7.22 -16.24 9.24
CA PRO A 172 8.33 -17.18 9.28
C PRO A 172 8.40 -17.92 7.94
N TYR A 173 9.63 -18.19 7.50
CA TYR A 173 9.85 -19.03 6.31
C TYR A 173 9.46 -20.47 6.62
N ASN A 174 8.55 -21.02 5.83
CA ASN A 174 8.21 -22.44 5.90
C ASN A 174 9.09 -23.23 4.95
N VAL A 175 9.97 -24.07 5.51
CA VAL A 175 10.97 -24.85 4.75
C VAL A 175 10.30 -25.86 3.79
N LEU A 176 9.08 -26.32 4.08
CA LEU A 176 8.41 -27.37 3.31
C LEU A 176 7.73 -26.84 2.05
N ASN A 177 7.09 -25.66 2.13
CA ASN A 177 6.30 -25.13 1.01
C ASN A 177 6.64 -23.68 0.64
N GLY A 178 7.54 -23.02 1.38
CA GLY A 178 7.89 -21.62 1.17
C GLY A 178 6.76 -20.63 1.50
N LEU A 179 5.60 -21.12 1.94
CA LEU A 179 4.43 -20.32 2.27
C LEU A 179 4.38 -20.10 3.79
N GLY A 180 3.87 -18.97 4.18
CA GLY A 180 3.64 -18.62 5.57
C GLY A 180 2.65 -17.46 5.64
N GLU A 181 2.06 -17.25 6.79
CA GLU A 181 1.20 -16.12 7.09
C GLU A 181 1.85 -15.22 8.10
N PHE A 182 1.48 -13.94 8.09
CA PHE A 182 1.90 -13.03 9.15
C PHE A 182 1.22 -13.39 10.45
N VAL A 183 2.00 -13.63 11.48
CA VAL A 183 1.57 -13.88 12.86
C VAL A 183 2.14 -12.81 13.77
N GLU A 184 1.39 -12.44 14.81
CA GLU A 184 1.79 -11.47 15.82
C GLU A 184 2.69 -12.07 16.88
#